data_42858cb3dd80c4f6f0c45e74449daad8
#
_entry.id   42858cb3dd80c4f6f0c45e74449daad8
#
_cell.length_a   1.000
_cell.length_b   1.000
_cell.length_c   1.000
_cell.angle_alpha   90.00
_cell.angle_beta   90.00
_cell.angle_gamma   90.00
#
_symmetry.space_group_name_H-M   'P 1'
#
loop_
_entity.id
_entity.type
_entity.pdbx_description
1 polymer ?
#
loop_
_entity_poly.entity_id
_entity_poly.type
_entity_poly.pdbx_seq_one_letter_code
_entity_poly.pdbx_strand_id
1 'polypeptide(L)'
;MGNVSAMLEFHPLGGLFGAIAAALLQDRAGRCFCLAFAAFLLAAAVAVAYVSNVPDGIDARRAVFLTAKLVQGLAVHMITGTTQTYMFEILPPVLRGPMLAFFPIFILLVAILCIASGGAAVLPESPTYLIRKDRISAVRKSQRRLDSGPMESHYQSEQLRSFIEKEDQDAASKATGYRDCFTGVVRRRTMIVMFASLIPSLFALPFLSKTSYILQIVGMRHQESFLFSQAGIGLGLAANLVSMQTLSNYGRVPLVIVRLSVPTLAWMSIRAAGCFPGTISAWYTGITLVTVIMTCGIGAWPTSYAVGGEASSLRLRAKSQGVG
;
A
#
# COMPACT_ATOMS: atom_id res chain seq x y z
N MET A 1 27.51 13.59 6.90
CA MET A 1 26.24 12.96 7.34
C MET A 1 25.00 13.57 6.67
N GLY A 2 24.94 14.85 6.32
CA GLY A 2 23.77 15.49 5.69
C GLY A 2 23.31 14.93 4.33
N ASN A 3 24.21 14.34 3.55
CA ASN A 3 23.88 13.87 2.19
C ASN A 3 23.16 12.49 2.15
N VAL A 4 23.28 11.67 3.19
CA VAL A 4 22.64 10.34 3.23
C VAL A 4 21.17 10.45 3.64
N SER A 5 20.83 11.36 4.56
CA SER A 5 19.44 11.64 4.94
C SER A 5 18.64 12.22 3.78
N ALA A 6 19.23 13.16 3.02
CA ALA A 6 18.62 13.69 1.81
C ALA A 6 18.32 12.59 0.77
N MET A 7 19.24 11.63 0.59
CA MET A 7 19.03 10.50 -0.33
C MET A 7 17.82 9.62 0.03
N LEU A 8 17.47 9.52 1.33
CA LEU A 8 16.34 8.73 1.79
C LEU A 8 14.98 9.44 1.62
N GLU A 9 14.98 10.77 1.45
CA GLU A 9 13.76 11.57 1.33
C GLU A 9 13.23 11.66 -0.12
N PHE A 10 14.04 11.35 -1.13
CA PHE A 10 13.59 11.39 -2.52
C PHE A 10 12.57 10.30 -2.88
N HIS A 11 12.62 9.16 -2.22
CA HIS A 11 11.65 8.10 -2.43
C HIS A 11 10.21 8.52 -2.00
N PRO A 12 9.97 9.10 -0.81
CA PRO A 12 8.64 9.62 -0.44
C PRO A 12 8.14 10.75 -1.34
N LEU A 13 9.03 11.62 -1.82
CA LEU A 13 8.66 12.68 -2.78
C LEU A 13 8.15 12.09 -4.08
N GLY A 14 8.86 11.09 -4.64
CA GLY A 14 8.39 10.33 -5.79
C GLY A 14 7.03 9.68 -5.53
N GLY A 15 6.83 9.19 -4.30
CA GLY A 15 5.58 8.57 -3.86
C GLY A 15 4.37 9.50 -3.93
N LEU A 16 4.52 10.74 -3.50
CA LEU A 16 3.46 11.74 -3.57
C LEU A 16 2.98 11.96 -5.02
N PHE A 17 3.91 12.15 -5.95
CA PHE A 17 3.57 12.28 -7.37
C PHE A 17 3.00 10.97 -7.94
N GLY A 18 3.51 9.84 -7.49
CA GLY A 18 3.03 8.50 -7.88
C GLY A 18 1.58 8.25 -7.50
N ALA A 19 1.17 8.61 -6.29
CA ALA A 19 -0.21 8.48 -5.82
C ALA A 19 -1.19 9.33 -6.66
N ILE A 20 -0.83 10.57 -6.95
CA ILE A 20 -1.64 11.47 -7.79
C ILE A 20 -1.71 10.94 -9.24
N ALA A 21 -0.57 10.53 -9.80
CA ALA A 21 -0.50 9.97 -11.14
C ALA A 21 -1.32 8.69 -11.27
N ALA A 22 -1.26 7.79 -10.27
CA ALA A 22 -2.06 6.58 -10.21
C ALA A 22 -3.56 6.89 -10.28
N ALA A 23 -4.04 7.82 -9.46
CA ALA A 23 -5.46 8.18 -9.43
C ALA A 23 -5.97 8.71 -10.77
N LEU A 24 -5.16 9.50 -11.47
CA LEU A 24 -5.52 10.05 -12.79
C LEU A 24 -5.45 9.00 -13.90
N LEU A 25 -4.37 8.19 -13.87
CA LEU A 25 -4.11 7.23 -14.94
C LEU A 25 -5.08 6.04 -14.88
N GLN A 26 -5.40 5.52 -13.70
CA GLN A 26 -6.32 4.39 -13.55
C GLN A 26 -7.76 4.75 -13.93
N ASP A 27 -8.18 6.02 -13.80
CA ASP A 27 -9.50 6.48 -14.25
C ASP A 27 -9.58 6.64 -15.76
N ARG A 28 -8.45 6.95 -16.43
CA ARG A 28 -8.40 7.16 -17.89
C ARG A 28 -8.11 5.89 -18.67
N ALA A 29 -7.05 5.18 -18.30
CA ALA A 29 -6.49 4.05 -19.05
C ALA A 29 -6.88 2.68 -18.48
N GLY A 30 -7.38 2.62 -17.24
CA GLY A 30 -7.74 1.38 -16.56
C GLY A 30 -6.71 0.91 -15.56
N ARG A 31 -7.12 -0.06 -14.74
CA ARG A 31 -6.31 -0.53 -13.62
C ARG A 31 -5.15 -1.41 -14.09
N CYS A 32 -5.42 -2.30 -15.06
CA CYS A 32 -4.39 -3.19 -15.61
C CYS A 32 -3.30 -2.42 -16.34
N PHE A 33 -3.65 -1.42 -17.14
CA PHE A 33 -2.66 -0.58 -17.82
C PHE A 33 -1.81 0.18 -16.82
N CYS A 34 -2.43 0.77 -15.78
CA CYS A 34 -1.71 1.51 -14.75
C CYS A 34 -0.73 0.61 -13.99
N LEU A 35 -1.12 -0.63 -13.65
CA LEU A 35 -0.25 -1.61 -13.00
C LEU A 35 0.93 -2.02 -13.90
N ALA A 36 0.67 -2.31 -15.16
CA ALA A 36 1.71 -2.68 -16.12
C ALA A 36 2.72 -1.55 -16.34
N PHE A 37 2.23 -0.33 -16.51
CA PHE A 37 3.07 0.85 -16.68
C PHE A 37 3.92 1.14 -15.44
N ALA A 38 3.33 1.06 -14.25
CA ALA A 38 4.04 1.26 -12.99
C ALA A 38 5.09 0.15 -12.74
N ALA A 39 4.79 -1.11 -13.08
CA ALA A 39 5.74 -2.21 -12.99
C ALA A 39 6.93 -2.03 -13.96
N PHE A 40 6.67 -1.57 -15.17
CA PHE A 40 7.73 -1.22 -16.14
C PHE A 40 8.61 -0.08 -15.61
N LEU A 41 8.00 0.99 -15.08
CA LEU A 41 8.73 2.09 -14.44
C LEU A 41 9.59 1.61 -13.27
N LEU A 42 9.08 0.70 -12.45
CA LEU A 42 9.81 0.13 -11.32
C LEU A 42 11.04 -0.66 -11.81
N ALA A 43 10.87 -1.49 -12.83
CA ALA A 43 11.98 -2.25 -13.42
C ALA A 43 13.04 -1.32 -14.02
N ALA A 44 12.63 -0.27 -14.74
CA ALA A 44 13.53 0.74 -15.29
C ALA A 44 14.28 1.50 -14.18
N ALA A 45 13.59 1.90 -13.11
CA ALA A 45 14.21 2.59 -11.97
C ALA A 45 15.25 1.72 -11.27
N VAL A 46 14.97 0.42 -11.11
CA VAL A 46 15.93 -0.54 -10.53
C VAL A 46 17.15 -0.70 -11.44
N ALA A 47 16.96 -0.80 -12.77
CA ALA A 47 18.04 -0.87 -13.72
C ALA A 47 18.92 0.39 -13.67
N VAL A 48 18.33 1.59 -13.63
CA VAL A 48 19.06 2.86 -13.51
C VAL A 48 19.81 2.93 -12.17
N ALA A 49 19.20 2.47 -11.07
CA ALA A 49 19.87 2.39 -9.78
C ALA A 49 21.08 1.45 -9.81
N TYR A 50 21.00 0.33 -10.53
CA TYR A 50 22.12 -0.58 -10.71
C TYR A 50 23.28 0.06 -11.50
N VAL A 51 22.96 0.79 -12.58
CA VAL A 51 23.93 1.47 -13.44
C VAL A 51 24.51 2.74 -12.77
N SER A 52 23.92 3.20 -11.68
CA SER A 52 24.37 4.42 -10.98
C SER A 52 25.83 4.40 -10.50
N ASN A 53 26.45 3.21 -10.43
CA ASN A 53 27.86 3.05 -10.04
C ASN A 53 28.86 3.22 -11.19
N VAL A 54 28.39 3.28 -12.45
CA VAL A 54 29.24 3.35 -13.66
C VAL A 54 29.88 4.73 -13.90
N PRO A 55 29.20 5.87 -13.68
CA PRO A 55 29.80 7.19 -13.94
C PRO A 55 31.05 7.46 -13.09
N ASP A 56 32.07 8.14 -13.66
CA ASP A 56 33.35 8.35 -12.99
C ASP A 56 33.34 9.41 -11.88
N GLY A 57 32.32 10.29 -11.85
CA GLY A 57 32.18 11.36 -10.84
C GLY A 57 31.27 10.95 -9.68
N ILE A 58 31.68 11.24 -8.42
CA ILE A 58 30.86 10.99 -7.22
C ILE A 58 29.53 11.73 -7.29
N ASP A 59 29.52 12.96 -7.78
CA ASP A 59 28.28 13.74 -7.89
C ASP A 59 27.36 13.22 -9.01
N ALA A 60 27.94 12.75 -10.12
CA ALA A 60 27.16 12.09 -11.17
C ALA A 60 26.53 10.78 -10.68
N ARG A 61 27.28 9.95 -9.96
CA ARG A 61 26.74 8.72 -9.32
C ARG A 61 25.58 9.02 -8.38
N ARG A 62 25.73 10.05 -7.54
CA ARG A 62 24.70 10.51 -6.62
C ARG A 62 23.46 11.00 -7.37
N ALA A 63 23.63 11.82 -8.40
CA ALA A 63 22.51 12.34 -9.19
C ALA A 63 21.72 11.22 -9.87
N VAL A 64 22.40 10.26 -10.50
CA VAL A 64 21.74 9.09 -11.14
C VAL A 64 21.03 8.24 -10.09
N PHE A 65 21.62 7.99 -8.94
CA PHE A 65 20.99 7.24 -7.86
C PHE A 65 19.75 7.94 -7.29
N LEU A 66 19.81 9.28 -7.10
CA LEU A 66 18.70 10.08 -6.60
C LEU A 66 17.52 10.09 -7.59
N THR A 67 17.79 10.25 -8.88
CA THR A 67 16.75 10.17 -9.92
C THR A 67 16.11 8.78 -9.96
N ALA A 68 16.91 7.72 -9.86
CA ALA A 68 16.40 6.35 -9.77
C ALA A 68 15.48 6.15 -8.54
N LYS A 69 15.86 6.70 -7.38
CA LYS A 69 15.06 6.64 -6.15
C LYS A 69 13.74 7.41 -6.26
N LEU A 70 13.73 8.55 -6.92
CA LEU A 70 12.51 9.32 -7.18
C LEU A 70 11.55 8.55 -8.08
N VAL A 71 12.05 7.99 -9.18
CA VAL A 71 11.23 7.18 -10.10
C VAL A 71 10.77 5.88 -9.44
N GLN A 72 11.60 5.27 -8.61
CA GLN A 72 11.23 4.10 -7.82
C GLN A 72 10.09 4.42 -6.85
N GLY A 73 10.16 5.55 -6.13
CA GLY A 73 9.08 6.00 -5.24
C GLY A 73 7.78 6.23 -6.00
N LEU A 74 7.84 6.91 -7.15
CA LEU A 74 6.68 7.12 -8.02
C LEU A 74 6.06 5.78 -8.45
N ALA A 75 6.85 4.84 -8.95
CA ALA A 75 6.37 3.54 -9.42
C ALA A 75 5.75 2.70 -8.30
N VAL A 76 6.39 2.62 -7.13
CA VAL A 76 5.90 1.85 -5.99
C VAL A 76 4.54 2.36 -5.51
N HIS A 77 4.37 3.67 -5.37
CA HIS A 77 3.10 4.23 -4.92
C HIS A 77 2.01 4.14 -5.98
N MET A 78 2.36 4.19 -7.27
CA MET A 78 1.41 3.87 -8.34
C MET A 78 0.92 2.42 -8.24
N ILE A 79 1.81 1.45 -8.04
CA ILE A 79 1.45 0.03 -7.87
C ILE A 79 0.56 -0.10 -6.62
N THR A 80 0.97 0.46 -5.49
CA THR A 80 0.24 0.36 -4.22
C THR A 80 -1.18 0.88 -4.33
N GLY A 81 -1.37 2.11 -4.80
CA GLY A 81 -2.69 2.74 -4.91
C GLY A 81 -3.59 2.03 -5.92
N THR A 82 -3.03 1.63 -7.07
CA THR A 82 -3.81 0.92 -8.10
C THR A 82 -4.17 -0.50 -7.66
N THR A 83 -3.26 -1.23 -7.02
CA THR A 83 -3.53 -2.58 -6.49
C THR A 83 -4.60 -2.55 -5.42
N GLN A 84 -4.55 -1.57 -4.52
CA GLN A 84 -5.57 -1.40 -3.48
C GLN A 84 -6.96 -1.16 -4.10
N THR A 85 -7.06 -0.24 -5.05
CA THR A 85 -8.31 0.04 -5.78
C THR A 85 -8.81 -1.22 -6.50
N TYR A 86 -7.93 -1.93 -7.20
CA TYR A 86 -8.24 -3.15 -7.93
C TYR A 86 -8.78 -4.26 -7.01
N MET A 87 -8.13 -4.49 -5.87
CA MET A 87 -8.59 -5.48 -4.88
C MET A 87 -9.99 -5.15 -4.35
N PHE A 88 -10.27 -3.88 -4.05
CA PHE A 88 -11.60 -3.47 -3.58
C PHE A 88 -12.70 -3.60 -4.63
N GLU A 89 -12.37 -3.51 -5.91
CA GLU A 89 -13.32 -3.64 -7.00
C GLU A 89 -13.64 -5.09 -7.35
N ILE A 90 -12.69 -6.02 -7.12
CA ILE A 90 -12.85 -7.44 -7.49
C ILE A 90 -13.33 -8.28 -6.30
N LEU A 91 -12.83 -8.02 -5.09
CA LEU A 91 -13.13 -8.86 -3.94
C LEU A 91 -14.56 -8.66 -3.42
N PRO A 92 -15.30 -9.77 -3.19
CA PRO A 92 -16.59 -9.72 -2.52
C PRO A 92 -16.44 -9.15 -1.10
N PRO A 93 -17.46 -8.44 -0.56
CA PRO A 93 -17.38 -7.75 0.73
C PRO A 93 -16.92 -8.61 1.90
N VAL A 94 -17.33 -9.89 1.92
CA VAL A 94 -16.98 -10.84 2.99
C VAL A 94 -15.47 -11.15 3.04
N LEU A 95 -14.81 -11.23 1.87
CA LEU A 95 -13.39 -11.56 1.75
C LEU A 95 -12.46 -10.34 1.80
N ARG A 96 -12.98 -9.12 1.71
CA ARG A 96 -12.17 -7.90 1.68
C ARG A 96 -11.28 -7.76 2.91
N GLY A 97 -11.82 -7.99 4.10
CA GLY A 97 -11.05 -7.90 5.35
C GLY A 97 -9.84 -8.84 5.38
N PRO A 98 -10.05 -10.16 5.31
CA PRO A 98 -8.97 -11.14 5.31
C PRO A 98 -7.96 -10.94 4.17
N MET A 99 -8.42 -10.68 2.95
CA MET A 99 -7.54 -10.53 1.79
C MET A 99 -6.67 -9.27 1.84
N LEU A 100 -7.14 -8.21 2.49
CA LEU A 100 -6.33 -7.01 2.69
C LEU A 100 -5.19 -7.20 3.68
N ALA A 101 -5.25 -8.21 4.52
CA ALA A 101 -4.12 -8.61 5.34
C ALA A 101 -2.91 -9.05 4.48
N PHE A 102 -3.16 -9.62 3.30
CA PHE A 102 -2.14 -9.97 2.32
C PHE A 102 -1.69 -8.82 1.42
N PHE A 103 -2.23 -7.63 1.60
CA PHE A 103 -1.96 -6.51 0.72
C PHE A 103 -0.45 -6.28 0.42
N PRO A 104 0.47 -6.29 1.40
CA PRO A 104 1.90 -6.13 1.13
C PRO A 104 2.48 -7.24 0.25
N ILE A 105 2.05 -8.48 0.45
CA ILE A 105 2.50 -9.64 -0.35
C ILE A 105 1.89 -9.56 -1.75
N PHE A 106 0.63 -9.16 -1.84
CA PHE A 106 -0.10 -9.05 -3.11
C PHE A 106 0.51 -7.98 -4.02
N ILE A 107 0.94 -6.83 -3.48
CA ILE A 107 1.67 -5.80 -4.23
C ILE A 107 2.92 -6.38 -4.87
N LEU A 108 3.73 -7.11 -4.11
CA LEU A 108 4.96 -7.70 -4.59
C LEU A 108 4.69 -8.73 -5.70
N LEU A 109 3.70 -9.58 -5.48
CA LEU A 109 3.31 -10.64 -6.44
C LEU A 109 2.76 -10.04 -7.73
N VAL A 110 1.92 -9.02 -7.66
CA VAL A 110 1.40 -8.30 -8.84
C VAL A 110 2.53 -7.62 -9.60
N ALA A 111 3.46 -6.97 -8.91
CA ALA A 111 4.61 -6.34 -9.57
C ALA A 111 5.46 -7.38 -10.33
N ILE A 112 5.76 -8.52 -9.72
CA ILE A 112 6.50 -9.61 -10.35
C ILE A 112 5.74 -10.16 -11.56
N LEU A 113 4.45 -10.44 -11.42
CA LEU A 113 3.62 -10.95 -12.51
C LEU A 113 3.54 -9.96 -13.68
N CYS A 114 3.36 -8.67 -13.40
CA CYS A 114 3.33 -7.64 -14.44
C CYS A 114 4.65 -7.53 -15.20
N ILE A 115 5.79 -7.64 -14.49
CA ILE A 115 7.12 -7.64 -15.13
C ILE A 115 7.31 -8.92 -15.96
N ALA A 116 7.01 -10.09 -15.40
CA ALA A 116 7.23 -11.39 -16.04
C ALA A 116 6.34 -11.62 -17.27
N SER A 117 5.11 -11.08 -17.26
CA SER A 117 4.12 -11.27 -18.35
C SER A 117 4.13 -10.19 -19.42
N GLY A 118 5.05 -9.25 -19.37
CA GLY A 118 5.06 -8.10 -20.29
C GLY A 118 3.86 -7.18 -20.11
N GLY A 119 3.24 -7.18 -18.91
CA GLY A 119 2.22 -6.25 -18.50
C GLY A 119 0.79 -6.80 -18.42
N ALA A 120 -0.10 -6.36 -19.30
CA ALA A 120 -1.55 -6.45 -19.13
C ALA A 120 -2.22 -7.80 -19.47
N ALA A 121 -1.48 -8.80 -19.98
CA ALA A 121 -2.09 -10.01 -20.55
C ALA A 121 -2.68 -10.98 -19.52
N VAL A 122 -2.23 -10.94 -18.27
CA VAL A 122 -2.58 -11.94 -17.23
C VAL A 122 -3.72 -11.46 -16.35
N LEU A 123 -3.76 -10.17 -15.99
CA LEU A 123 -4.79 -9.63 -15.11
C LEU A 123 -6.03 -9.21 -15.90
N PRO A 124 -7.24 -9.69 -15.52
CA PRO A 124 -8.48 -9.19 -16.10
C PRO A 124 -8.73 -7.75 -15.63
N GLU A 125 -9.25 -6.89 -16.52
CA GLU A 125 -9.59 -5.50 -16.13
C GLU A 125 -10.76 -5.48 -15.14
N SER A 126 -10.79 -4.46 -14.29
CA SER A 126 -11.84 -4.31 -13.27
C SER A 126 -13.24 -4.22 -13.89
N PRO A 127 -14.20 -5.06 -13.43
CA PRO A 127 -15.59 -4.98 -13.88
C PRO A 127 -16.22 -3.60 -13.62
N THR A 128 -15.94 -2.99 -12.49
CA THR A 128 -16.44 -1.64 -12.12
C THR A 128 -15.97 -0.57 -13.10
N TYR A 129 -14.70 -0.62 -13.51
CA TYR A 129 -14.15 0.28 -14.51
C TYR A 129 -14.80 0.09 -15.89
N LEU A 130 -14.97 -1.18 -16.31
CA LEU A 130 -15.56 -1.52 -17.60
C LEU A 130 -17.03 -1.09 -17.70
N ILE A 131 -17.81 -1.24 -16.60
CA ILE A 131 -19.20 -0.76 -16.54
C ILE A 131 -19.24 0.77 -16.71
N ARG A 132 -18.38 1.51 -16.04
CA ARG A 132 -18.31 2.98 -16.16
C ARG A 132 -17.92 3.45 -17.55
N LYS A 133 -17.24 2.62 -18.35
CA LYS A 133 -16.90 2.88 -19.74
C LYS A 133 -17.91 2.29 -20.73
N ASP A 134 -19.03 1.77 -20.23
CA ASP A 134 -20.13 1.15 -21.02
C ASP A 134 -19.66 0.00 -21.95
N ARG A 135 -18.60 -0.71 -21.54
CA ARG A 135 -18.03 -1.85 -22.29
C ARG A 135 -18.60 -3.19 -21.79
N ILE A 136 -19.89 -3.43 -21.98
CA ILE A 136 -20.62 -4.59 -21.42
C ILE A 136 -20.05 -5.94 -21.88
N SER A 137 -19.59 -6.06 -23.12
CA SER A 137 -18.97 -7.30 -23.62
C SER A 137 -17.65 -7.63 -22.90
N ALA A 138 -16.86 -6.60 -22.59
CA ALA A 138 -15.62 -6.74 -21.85
C ALA A 138 -15.87 -7.06 -20.35
N VAL A 139 -16.96 -6.53 -19.77
CA VAL A 139 -17.39 -6.87 -18.40
C VAL A 139 -17.64 -8.37 -18.28
N ARG A 140 -18.44 -8.96 -19.18
CA ARG A 140 -18.72 -10.40 -19.19
C ARG A 140 -17.46 -11.24 -19.35
N LYS A 141 -16.51 -10.81 -20.20
CA LYS A 141 -15.24 -11.52 -20.38
C LYS A 141 -14.36 -11.42 -19.12
N SER A 142 -14.32 -10.28 -18.46
CA SER A 142 -13.57 -10.09 -17.21
C SER A 142 -14.15 -10.92 -16.08
N GLN A 143 -15.47 -10.90 -15.90
CA GLN A 143 -16.15 -11.68 -14.86
C GLN A 143 -15.99 -13.18 -15.06
N ARG A 144 -16.09 -13.71 -16.29
CA ARG A 144 -15.82 -15.13 -16.57
C ARG A 144 -14.42 -15.58 -16.20
N ARG A 145 -13.44 -14.68 -16.11
CA ARG A 145 -12.09 -14.98 -15.63
C ARG A 145 -11.97 -14.91 -14.12
N LEU A 146 -12.88 -14.19 -13.45
CA LEU A 146 -12.87 -13.99 -12.01
C LEU A 146 -13.79 -14.98 -11.29
N ASP A 147 -14.89 -15.38 -11.91
CA ASP A 147 -15.91 -16.24 -11.32
C ASP A 147 -15.88 -17.66 -11.90
N SER A 148 -16.18 -18.63 -11.04
CA SER A 148 -16.21 -20.06 -11.40
C SER A 148 -17.52 -20.51 -12.03
N GLY A 149 -18.55 -19.63 -12.21
CA GLY A 149 -19.86 -19.99 -12.73
C GLY A 149 -20.52 -18.93 -13.62
N PRO A 150 -21.09 -19.33 -14.79
CA PRO A 150 -21.64 -18.38 -15.75
C PRO A 150 -22.96 -17.72 -15.33
N MET A 151 -23.72 -18.32 -14.40
CA MET A 151 -25.03 -17.81 -13.97
C MET A 151 -24.95 -16.77 -12.86
N GLU A 152 -23.97 -16.92 -11.97
CA GLU A 152 -23.67 -16.00 -10.87
C GLU A 152 -23.05 -14.70 -11.37
N SER A 153 -22.26 -14.78 -12.43
CA SER A 153 -21.60 -13.61 -13.06
C SER A 153 -22.59 -12.61 -13.69
N HIS A 154 -23.72 -13.10 -14.22
CA HIS A 154 -24.75 -12.24 -14.81
C HIS A 154 -25.51 -11.45 -13.73
N TYR A 155 -25.91 -12.14 -12.66
CA TYR A 155 -26.61 -11.52 -11.52
C TYR A 155 -25.76 -10.50 -10.79
N GLN A 156 -24.51 -10.80 -10.55
CA GLN A 156 -23.57 -9.87 -9.92
C GLN A 156 -23.28 -8.64 -10.80
N SER A 157 -23.24 -8.81 -12.13
CA SER A 157 -23.03 -7.67 -13.03
C SER A 157 -24.22 -6.72 -13.05
N GLU A 158 -25.45 -7.25 -12.98
CA GLU A 158 -26.67 -6.42 -12.92
C GLU A 158 -26.80 -5.70 -11.58
N GLN A 159 -26.51 -6.39 -10.49
CA GLN A 159 -26.47 -5.76 -9.16
C GLN A 159 -25.42 -4.64 -9.09
N LEU A 160 -24.23 -4.88 -9.60
CA LEU A 160 -23.16 -3.90 -9.61
C LEU A 160 -23.55 -2.69 -10.50
N ARG A 161 -24.18 -2.94 -11.64
CA ARG A 161 -24.67 -1.90 -12.53
C ARG A 161 -25.76 -1.05 -11.86
N SER A 162 -26.77 -1.67 -11.27
CA SER A 162 -27.84 -0.95 -10.57
C SER A 162 -27.33 -0.15 -9.39
N PHE A 163 -26.29 -0.64 -8.72
CA PHE A 163 -25.64 0.08 -7.62
C PHE A 163 -24.86 1.29 -8.10
N ILE A 164 -24.11 1.15 -9.21
CA ILE A 164 -23.38 2.27 -9.84
C ILE A 164 -24.36 3.33 -10.38
N GLU A 165 -25.44 2.90 -11.04
CA GLU A 165 -26.48 3.80 -11.57
C GLU A 165 -27.17 4.59 -10.45
N LYS A 166 -27.48 3.96 -9.31
CA LYS A 166 -28.01 4.66 -8.12
C LYS A 166 -27.01 5.67 -7.55
N GLU A 167 -25.73 5.28 -7.42
CA GLU A 167 -24.69 6.18 -6.92
C GLU A 167 -24.45 7.35 -7.87
N ASP A 168 -24.58 7.14 -9.17
CA ASP A 168 -24.45 8.19 -10.19
C ASP A 168 -25.70 9.10 -10.25
N GLN A 169 -26.91 8.57 -10.00
CA GLN A 169 -28.14 9.37 -9.88
C GLN A 169 -28.14 10.26 -8.64
N ASP A 170 -27.71 9.72 -7.48
CA ASP A 170 -27.57 10.49 -6.24
C ASP A 170 -26.49 11.59 -6.35
N ALA A 171 -25.58 11.45 -7.30
CA ALA A 171 -24.48 12.37 -7.56
C ALA A 171 -24.67 13.21 -8.83
N ALA A 172 -25.83 13.16 -9.44
CA ALA A 172 -26.13 13.79 -10.73
C ALA A 172 -26.03 15.30 -10.67
N SER A 173 -24.87 15.86 -10.93
CA SER A 173 -24.67 17.16 -11.62
C SER A 173 -23.23 17.69 -11.65
N LYS A 174 -22.21 17.02 -11.08
CA LYS A 174 -20.86 17.62 -11.04
C LYS A 174 -19.77 16.70 -11.56
N ALA A 175 -18.93 17.24 -12.46
CA ALA A 175 -17.69 16.62 -12.89
C ALA A 175 -16.84 16.25 -11.67
N THR A 176 -16.39 14.99 -11.59
CA THR A 176 -15.60 14.45 -10.47
C THR A 176 -14.21 15.07 -10.43
N GLY A 177 -14.05 16.11 -9.61
CA GLY A 177 -12.75 16.71 -9.30
C GLY A 177 -12.18 16.22 -7.97
N TYR A 178 -10.90 16.48 -7.72
CA TYR A 178 -10.31 16.28 -6.38
C TYR A 178 -10.99 17.13 -5.30
N ARG A 179 -11.55 18.28 -5.67
CA ARG A 179 -12.31 19.17 -4.75
C ARG A 179 -13.55 18.47 -4.19
N ASP A 180 -14.17 17.58 -4.95
CA ASP A 180 -15.38 16.86 -4.51
C ASP A 180 -15.10 15.88 -3.38
N CYS A 181 -13.85 15.41 -3.24
CA CYS A 181 -13.42 14.61 -2.11
C CYS A 181 -13.50 15.36 -0.76
N PHE A 182 -13.43 16.70 -0.80
CA PHE A 182 -13.44 17.55 0.40
C PHE A 182 -14.76 18.30 0.62
N THR A 183 -15.81 17.96 -0.13
CA THR A 183 -17.13 18.61 -0.02
C THR A 183 -18.20 17.67 0.53
N GLY A 184 -19.17 18.21 1.26
CA GLY A 184 -20.34 17.51 1.76
C GLY A 184 -20.05 16.23 2.59
N VAL A 185 -20.86 15.21 2.39
CA VAL A 185 -20.77 13.91 3.10
C VAL A 185 -19.47 13.15 2.76
N VAL A 186 -18.94 13.35 1.54
CA VAL A 186 -17.71 12.69 1.07
C VAL A 186 -16.50 13.17 1.85
N ARG A 187 -16.47 14.43 2.31
CA ARG A 187 -15.38 14.98 3.13
C ARG A 187 -15.04 14.09 4.33
N ARG A 188 -16.07 13.68 5.11
CA ARG A 188 -15.85 12.81 6.27
C ARG A 188 -15.24 11.46 5.89
N ARG A 189 -15.72 10.87 4.79
CA ARG A 189 -15.19 9.60 4.28
C ARG A 189 -13.73 9.76 3.82
N THR A 190 -13.41 10.81 3.07
CA THR A 190 -12.03 11.10 2.64
C THR A 190 -11.10 11.33 3.82
N MET A 191 -11.54 12.06 4.86
CA MET A 191 -10.74 12.24 6.08
C MET A 191 -10.45 10.91 6.79
N ILE A 192 -11.43 9.99 6.84
CA ILE A 192 -11.22 8.64 7.39
C ILE A 192 -10.18 7.87 6.56
N VAL A 193 -10.26 7.94 5.23
CA VAL A 193 -9.29 7.29 4.32
C VAL A 193 -7.89 7.86 4.54
N MET A 194 -7.74 9.18 4.59
CA MET A 194 -6.46 9.85 4.84
C MET A 194 -5.88 9.41 6.20
N PHE A 195 -6.70 9.42 7.24
CA PHE A 195 -6.24 9.00 8.57
C PHE A 195 -5.85 7.53 8.61
N ALA A 196 -6.62 6.66 7.98
CA ALA A 196 -6.30 5.24 7.86
C ALA A 196 -4.97 5.02 7.12
N SER A 197 -4.71 5.75 6.05
CA SER A 197 -3.45 5.66 5.27
C SER A 197 -2.24 6.19 6.04
N LEU A 198 -2.43 7.12 6.98
CA LEU A 198 -1.36 7.61 7.84
C LEU A 198 -0.93 6.61 8.91
N ILE A 199 -1.81 5.69 9.34
CA ILE A 199 -1.49 4.73 10.41
C ILE A 199 -0.23 3.90 10.10
N PRO A 200 -0.07 3.23 8.94
CA PRO A 200 1.14 2.50 8.63
C PRO A 200 2.40 3.38 8.61
N SER A 201 2.28 4.60 8.11
CA SER A 201 3.39 5.54 7.99
C SER A 201 3.85 6.11 9.32
N LEU A 202 2.91 6.36 10.25
CA LEU A 202 3.22 6.86 11.60
C LEU A 202 3.69 5.75 12.54
N PHE A 203 3.16 4.53 12.38
CA PHE A 203 3.42 3.41 13.27
C PHE A 203 4.24 2.32 12.60
N ALA A 204 5.54 2.38 12.80
CA ALA A 204 6.56 1.34 12.56
C ALA A 204 6.99 1.06 11.10
N LEU A 205 6.21 1.32 10.05
CA LEU A 205 6.59 0.96 8.69
C LEU A 205 7.92 1.60 8.22
N PRO A 206 8.17 2.91 8.44
CA PRO A 206 9.45 3.54 8.10
C PRO A 206 10.62 2.99 8.93
N PHE A 207 10.35 2.58 10.16
CA PHE A 207 11.36 2.03 11.06
C PHE A 207 11.73 0.59 10.70
N LEU A 208 10.79 -0.18 10.14
CA LEU A 208 11.07 -1.52 9.62
C LEU A 208 12.17 -1.48 8.55
N SER A 209 12.11 -0.55 7.62
CA SER A 209 13.11 -0.39 6.58
C SER A 209 14.47 0.09 7.09
N LYS A 210 14.51 0.71 8.27
CA LYS A 210 15.70 1.28 8.92
C LYS A 210 16.13 0.52 10.17
N THR A 211 15.52 -0.62 10.47
CA THR A 211 15.78 -1.40 11.70
C THR A 211 17.26 -1.69 11.89
N SER A 212 17.96 -2.20 10.87
CA SER A 212 19.38 -2.49 10.93
C SER A 212 20.23 -1.25 11.25
N TYR A 213 19.90 -0.11 10.64
CA TYR A 213 20.59 1.16 10.89
C TYR A 213 20.38 1.67 12.32
N ILE A 214 19.15 1.60 12.82
CA ILE A 214 18.80 2.03 14.19
C ILE A 214 19.55 1.18 15.21
N LEU A 215 19.58 -0.15 15.04
CA LEU A 215 20.26 -1.07 15.94
C LEU A 215 21.78 -0.84 15.96
N GLN A 216 22.38 -0.49 14.84
CA GLN A 216 23.80 -0.14 14.78
C GLN A 216 24.11 1.18 15.50
N ILE A 217 23.22 2.18 15.44
CA ILE A 217 23.37 3.43 16.21
C ILE A 217 23.34 3.15 17.71
N VAL A 218 22.49 2.22 18.15
CA VAL A 218 22.38 1.82 19.59
C VAL A 218 23.57 0.98 20.04
N GLY A 219 24.48 0.58 19.12
CA GLY A 219 25.72 -0.12 19.42
C GLY A 219 25.70 -1.63 19.17
N MET A 220 24.71 -2.14 18.42
CA MET A 220 24.64 -3.56 18.03
C MET A 220 25.62 -3.85 16.89
N ARG A 221 26.21 -5.05 16.88
CA ARG A 221 27.11 -5.50 15.80
C ARG A 221 26.37 -5.59 14.46
N HIS A 222 27.09 -5.36 13.39
CA HIS A 222 26.54 -5.33 12.02
C HIS A 222 25.79 -6.62 11.65
N GLN A 223 26.37 -7.79 11.98
CA GLN A 223 25.75 -9.09 11.68
C GLN A 223 24.46 -9.32 12.49
N GLU A 224 24.47 -8.98 13.77
CA GLU A 224 23.31 -9.12 14.64
C GLU A 224 22.17 -8.20 14.22
N SER A 225 22.46 -6.94 13.91
CA SER A 225 21.46 -5.97 13.45
C SER A 225 20.81 -6.38 12.13
N PHE A 226 21.56 -7.03 11.23
CA PHE A 226 21.04 -7.57 10.00
C PHE A 226 20.11 -8.77 10.24
N LEU A 227 20.51 -9.71 11.13
CA LEU A 227 19.67 -10.84 11.52
C LEU A 227 18.35 -10.39 12.16
N PHE A 228 18.37 -9.38 13.04
CA PHE A 228 17.15 -8.80 13.60
C PHE A 228 16.24 -8.20 12.53
N SER A 229 16.81 -7.52 11.55
CA SER A 229 16.04 -6.96 10.43
C SER A 229 15.36 -8.06 9.61
N GLN A 230 16.07 -9.14 9.28
CA GLN A 230 15.53 -10.28 8.55
C GLN A 230 14.47 -11.04 9.36
N ALA A 231 14.74 -11.28 10.64
CA ALA A 231 13.78 -11.90 11.56
C ALA A 231 12.51 -11.05 11.69
N GLY A 232 12.65 -9.72 11.79
CA GLY A 232 11.52 -8.78 11.81
C GLY A 232 10.64 -8.86 10.57
N ILE A 233 11.25 -8.97 9.39
CA ILE A 233 10.51 -9.14 8.12
C ILE A 233 9.77 -10.49 8.11
N GLY A 234 10.45 -11.59 8.45
CA GLY A 234 9.85 -12.92 8.47
C GLY A 234 8.69 -13.03 9.47
N LEU A 235 8.89 -12.54 10.68
CA LEU A 235 7.84 -12.50 11.71
C LEU A 235 6.70 -11.55 11.35
N GLY A 236 6.99 -10.43 10.70
CA GLY A 236 5.97 -9.51 10.17
C GLY A 236 5.08 -10.16 9.11
N LEU A 237 5.66 -10.97 8.22
CA LEU A 237 4.90 -11.77 7.25
C LEU A 237 4.02 -12.82 7.95
N ALA A 238 4.56 -13.55 8.94
CA ALA A 238 3.77 -14.49 9.73
C ALA A 238 2.63 -13.79 10.48
N ALA A 239 2.88 -12.61 11.04
CA ALA A 239 1.88 -11.78 11.70
C ALA A 239 0.74 -11.37 10.74
N ASN A 240 1.05 -11.05 9.48
CA ASN A 240 0.04 -10.77 8.46
C ASN A 240 -0.86 -11.99 8.17
N LEU A 241 -0.33 -13.21 8.20
CA LEU A 241 -1.15 -14.43 8.07
C LEU A 241 -2.15 -14.57 9.22
N VAL A 242 -1.69 -14.35 10.46
CA VAL A 242 -2.55 -14.37 11.64
C VAL A 242 -3.61 -13.26 11.60
N SER A 243 -3.30 -12.14 10.98
CA SER A 243 -4.23 -11.01 10.88
C SER A 243 -5.50 -11.33 10.08
N MET A 244 -5.47 -12.30 9.17
CA MET A 244 -6.66 -12.73 8.41
C MET A 244 -7.76 -13.23 9.34
N GLN A 245 -7.40 -14.11 10.29
CA GLN A 245 -8.36 -14.65 11.26
C GLN A 245 -8.82 -13.55 12.22
N THR A 246 -7.91 -12.65 12.58
CA THR A 246 -8.23 -11.57 13.52
C THR A 246 -9.22 -10.57 12.90
N LEU A 247 -9.04 -10.22 11.62
CA LEU A 247 -9.94 -9.30 10.91
C LEU A 247 -11.32 -9.89 10.60
N SER A 248 -11.42 -11.21 10.47
CA SER A 248 -12.71 -11.87 10.26
C SER A 248 -13.54 -11.99 11.55
N ASN A 249 -12.88 -12.14 12.71
CA ASN A 249 -13.55 -12.44 13.97
C ASN A 249 -13.81 -11.20 14.84
N TYR A 250 -13.02 -10.14 14.69
CA TYR A 250 -13.11 -8.95 15.54
C TYR A 250 -13.50 -7.70 14.73
N GLY A 251 -14.21 -6.77 15.39
CA GLY A 251 -14.54 -5.47 14.79
C GLY A 251 -13.28 -4.61 14.54
N ARG A 252 -13.34 -3.73 13.49
CA ARG A 252 -12.19 -2.92 13.08
C ARG A 252 -11.72 -1.92 14.16
N VAL A 253 -12.67 -1.27 14.85
CA VAL A 253 -12.35 -0.21 15.83
C VAL A 253 -11.58 -0.73 17.05
N PRO A 254 -12.04 -1.79 17.77
CA PRO A 254 -11.26 -2.31 18.90
C PRO A 254 -9.90 -2.85 18.49
N LEU A 255 -9.80 -3.45 17.29
CA LEU A 255 -8.52 -3.90 16.75
C LEU A 255 -7.52 -2.75 16.59
N VAL A 256 -7.93 -1.62 16.01
CA VAL A 256 -7.05 -0.45 15.85
C VAL A 256 -6.61 0.08 17.21
N ILE A 257 -7.55 0.28 18.15
CA ILE A 257 -7.23 0.85 19.46
C ILE A 257 -6.24 -0.03 20.23
N VAL A 258 -6.55 -1.32 20.40
CA VAL A 258 -5.68 -2.25 21.14
C VAL A 258 -4.33 -2.44 20.46
N ARG A 259 -4.31 -2.53 19.13
CA ARG A 259 -3.08 -2.79 18.38
C ARG A 259 -2.20 -1.55 18.20
N LEU A 260 -2.71 -0.33 18.40
CA LEU A 260 -1.90 0.88 18.44
C LEU A 260 -1.41 1.21 19.83
N SER A 261 -2.13 0.85 20.90
CA SER A 261 -1.67 1.07 22.27
C SER A 261 -0.38 0.32 22.60
N VAL A 262 -0.25 -0.94 22.14
CA VAL A 262 0.96 -1.75 22.37
C VAL A 262 2.21 -1.15 21.73
N PRO A 263 2.25 -0.80 20.44
CA PRO A 263 3.40 -0.10 19.85
C PRO A 263 3.72 1.23 20.53
N THR A 264 2.70 1.99 20.94
CA THR A 264 2.91 3.28 21.63
C THR A 264 3.66 3.07 22.96
N LEU A 265 3.24 2.10 23.77
CA LEU A 265 3.93 1.74 25.00
C LEU A 265 5.35 1.20 24.72
N ALA A 266 5.51 0.40 23.67
CA ALA A 266 6.81 -0.12 23.25
C ALA A 266 7.77 1.01 22.85
N TRP A 267 7.30 2.03 22.12
CA TRP A 267 8.12 3.20 21.79
C TRP A 267 8.52 4.00 23.04
N MET A 268 7.62 4.18 23.99
CA MET A 268 7.96 4.82 25.27
C MET A 268 9.03 4.03 26.03
N SER A 269 8.95 2.69 26.05
CA SER A 269 9.93 1.83 26.71
C SER A 269 11.31 1.86 26.05
N ILE A 270 11.38 1.92 24.70
CA ILE A 270 12.64 2.10 23.96
C ILE A 270 13.30 3.44 24.33
N ARG A 271 12.51 4.51 24.43
CA ARG A 271 13.05 5.81 24.87
C ARG A 271 13.62 5.77 26.29
N ALA A 272 12.93 5.10 27.22
CA ALA A 272 13.43 4.90 28.56
C ALA A 272 14.70 4.06 28.60
N ALA A 273 14.77 2.97 27.80
CA ALA A 273 15.95 2.14 27.68
C ALA A 273 17.16 2.88 27.09
N GLY A 274 16.92 3.85 26.19
CA GLY A 274 17.97 4.69 25.60
C GLY A 274 18.69 5.60 26.61
N CYS A 275 18.13 5.81 27.79
CA CYS A 275 18.80 6.53 28.89
C CYS A 275 19.90 5.69 29.56
N PHE A 276 19.94 4.37 29.32
CA PHE A 276 20.90 3.44 29.90
C PHE A 276 21.79 2.85 28.79
N PRO A 277 22.96 3.47 28.49
CA PRO A 277 23.84 2.96 27.44
C PRO A 277 24.43 1.60 27.82
N GLY A 278 24.39 0.65 26.90
CA GLY A 278 24.97 -0.67 27.11
C GLY A 278 24.46 -1.73 26.13
N THR A 279 25.09 -2.88 26.09
CA THR A 279 24.73 -4.01 25.23
C THR A 279 23.29 -4.50 25.51
N ILE A 280 22.87 -4.45 26.76
CA ILE A 280 21.51 -4.85 27.17
C ILE A 280 20.45 -3.94 26.53
N SER A 281 20.70 -2.63 26.48
CA SER A 281 19.79 -1.67 25.85
C SER A 281 19.68 -1.92 24.33
N ALA A 282 20.75 -2.30 23.65
CA ALA A 282 20.73 -2.63 22.23
C ALA A 282 19.85 -3.87 21.93
N TRP A 283 20.03 -4.96 22.71
CA TRP A 283 19.21 -6.16 22.59
C TRP A 283 17.75 -5.92 22.93
N TYR A 284 17.47 -5.17 23.99
CA TYR A 284 16.12 -4.77 24.36
C TYR A 284 15.44 -4.00 23.23
N THR A 285 16.14 -3.04 22.64
CA THR A 285 15.63 -2.25 21.50
C THR A 285 15.34 -3.16 20.31
N GLY A 286 16.19 -4.12 19.99
CA GLY A 286 15.98 -5.08 18.91
C GLY A 286 14.72 -5.92 19.09
N ILE A 287 14.57 -6.54 20.28
CA ILE A 287 13.40 -7.36 20.62
C ILE A 287 12.11 -6.52 20.59
N THR A 288 12.16 -5.31 21.14
CA THR A 288 10.99 -4.42 21.19
C THR A 288 10.59 -3.97 19.79
N LEU A 289 11.54 -3.66 18.89
CA LEU A 289 11.25 -3.33 17.49
C LEU A 289 10.56 -4.50 16.77
N VAL A 290 11.04 -5.72 16.94
CA VAL A 290 10.40 -6.92 16.36
C VAL A 290 8.97 -7.08 16.90
N THR A 291 8.77 -6.88 18.21
CA THR A 291 7.43 -6.94 18.84
C THR A 291 6.49 -5.89 18.27
N VAL A 292 6.97 -4.66 18.04
CA VAL A 292 6.19 -3.59 17.38
C VAL A 292 5.78 -4.00 15.96
N ILE A 293 6.70 -4.55 15.18
CA ILE A 293 6.44 -5.02 13.82
C ILE A 293 5.36 -6.11 13.82
N MET A 294 5.48 -7.10 14.69
CA MET A 294 4.48 -8.18 14.81
C MET A 294 3.11 -7.64 15.21
N THR A 295 3.05 -6.77 16.22
CA THR A 295 1.78 -6.22 16.72
C THR A 295 1.09 -5.37 15.66
N CYS A 296 1.83 -4.53 14.94
CA CYS A 296 1.31 -3.75 13.82
C CYS A 296 0.88 -4.63 12.64
N GLY A 297 1.64 -5.69 12.34
CA GLY A 297 1.32 -6.65 11.28
C GLY A 297 0.06 -7.47 11.55
N ILE A 298 -0.20 -7.85 12.80
CA ILE A 298 -1.41 -8.59 13.17
C ILE A 298 -2.68 -7.73 13.09
N GLY A 299 -2.60 -6.43 13.23
CA GLY A 299 -3.83 -5.64 13.33
C GLY A 299 -3.79 -4.25 12.71
N ALA A 300 -2.84 -3.40 13.08
CA ALA A 300 -2.89 -1.98 12.71
C ALA A 300 -2.79 -1.76 11.18
N TRP A 301 -1.84 -2.38 10.52
CA TRP A 301 -1.66 -2.20 9.07
C TRP A 301 -2.79 -2.81 8.24
N PRO A 302 -3.16 -4.10 8.41
CA PRO A 302 -4.24 -4.68 7.64
C PRO A 302 -5.58 -3.97 7.86
N THR A 303 -5.87 -3.57 9.11
CA THR A 303 -7.10 -2.85 9.44
C THR A 303 -7.12 -1.46 8.80
N SER A 304 -6.00 -0.76 8.73
CA SER A 304 -5.91 0.55 8.09
C SER A 304 -6.24 0.48 6.60
N TYR A 305 -5.71 -0.51 5.91
CA TYR A 305 -6.04 -0.75 4.49
C TYR A 305 -7.52 -1.11 4.30
N ALA A 306 -8.07 -1.97 5.17
CA ALA A 306 -9.49 -2.34 5.13
C ALA A 306 -10.41 -1.13 5.32
N VAL A 307 -10.16 -0.33 6.36
CA VAL A 307 -10.94 0.89 6.66
C VAL A 307 -10.80 1.91 5.53
N GLY A 308 -9.59 2.13 5.02
CA GLY A 308 -9.34 3.04 3.91
C GLY A 308 -10.16 2.71 2.66
N GLY A 309 -10.28 1.44 2.33
CA GLY A 309 -11.05 1.00 1.18
C GLY A 309 -12.56 0.94 1.42
N GLU A 310 -13.01 0.49 2.59
CA GLU A 310 -14.43 0.41 2.93
C GLU A 310 -15.06 1.81 3.10
N ALA A 311 -14.32 2.79 3.63
CA ALA A 311 -14.81 4.15 3.82
C ALA A 311 -14.92 4.94 2.52
N SER A 312 -14.13 4.59 1.50
CA SER A 312 -14.11 5.30 0.22
C SER A 312 -15.41 5.08 -0.58
N SER A 313 -15.97 6.15 -1.19
CA SER A 313 -17.09 6.00 -2.13
C SER A 313 -16.61 5.35 -3.42
N LEU A 314 -17.43 4.51 -4.07
CA LEU A 314 -17.06 3.82 -5.31
C LEU A 314 -16.65 4.79 -6.43
N ARG A 315 -17.31 5.93 -6.52
CA ARG A 315 -17.08 6.96 -7.55
C ARG A 315 -15.75 7.68 -7.39
N LEU A 316 -15.39 8.03 -6.16
CA LEU A 316 -14.20 8.82 -5.83
C LEU A 316 -13.07 7.96 -5.24
N ARG A 317 -13.22 6.63 -5.25
CA ARG A 317 -12.28 5.69 -4.60
C ARG A 317 -10.84 5.91 -5.04
N ALA A 318 -10.60 5.94 -6.35
CA ALA A 318 -9.26 6.15 -6.88
C ALA A 318 -8.66 7.48 -6.44
N LYS A 319 -9.47 8.56 -6.43
CA LYS A 319 -9.03 9.89 -6.00
C LYS A 319 -8.86 10.02 -4.50
N SER A 320 -9.78 9.46 -3.70
CA SER A 320 -9.68 9.49 -2.24
C SER A 320 -8.48 8.66 -1.75
N GLN A 321 -8.16 7.55 -2.39
CA GLN A 321 -6.96 6.76 -2.11
C GLN A 321 -5.67 7.40 -2.63
N GLY A 322 -5.75 8.17 -3.71
CA GLY A 322 -4.61 8.96 -4.20
C GLY A 322 -4.30 10.20 -3.35
N VAL A 323 -5.22 10.63 -2.49
CA VAL A 323 -5.03 11.72 -1.52
C VAL A 323 -4.55 11.18 -0.16
N GLY A 324 -4.90 9.95 0.21
CA GLY A 324 -4.47 9.26 1.43
C GLY A 324 -3.15 8.55 1.26
#